data_eb5821a4563baf1d69f73b58985cf3a9
#
_entry.id   eb5821a4563baf1d69f73b58985cf3a9
#
_cell.length_a   1.000
_cell.length_b   1.000
_cell.length_c   1.000
_cell.angle_alpha   90.00
_cell.angle_beta   90.00
_cell.angle_gamma   90.00
#
_symmetry.space_group_name_H-M   'P 1'
#
loop_
_entity.id
_entity.type
_entity.pdbx_description
1 polymer ?
#
loop_
_entity_poly.entity_id
_entity_poly.type
_entity_poly.pdbx_seq_one_letter_code
_entity_poly.pdbx_strand_id
1 'polypeptide(L)'
;PNPQKGNFAQDRADYQFLYTEDLISQNETGDVRCIGMTFETKPDWCEEEQIDRMLNLGGTKVEVGVQTTYDEINQAMHRGHGTKESKRANKLLRDSGFKVGFHMMPGQPGMTEEMCINDFDRIFSDPEWKPDYLKIYPTLVVKGTRVYDMWKQGKYEPLDNDTAAEIIAEIKSKIPKYVRLQRVQRDIPADNIEGGVWKSNLRQLASQEMENHSWTCDCIRCREIGKAEVTPNQL
;
A
#
# COMPACT_ATOMS: atom_id res chain seq x y z
N PRO A 1 20.30 13.35 -37.40
CA PRO A 1 20.60 11.94 -37.54
C PRO A 1 20.13 11.25 -36.27
N ASN A 2 19.16 10.41 -36.42
CA ASN A 2 18.50 9.68 -35.36
C ASN A 2 19.40 8.52 -34.94
N PRO A 3 19.87 8.39 -33.67
CA PRO A 3 20.65 7.23 -33.30
C PRO A 3 19.73 5.99 -33.35
N GLN A 4 20.23 4.97 -33.96
CA GLN A 4 19.63 3.68 -34.24
C GLN A 4 18.88 3.16 -33.03
N LYS A 5 17.63 2.73 -33.28
CA LYS A 5 16.86 1.89 -32.34
C LYS A 5 17.59 0.54 -32.24
N GLY A 6 18.57 0.45 -31.35
CA GLY A 6 19.07 -0.82 -30.87
C GLY A 6 17.97 -1.55 -30.10
N ASN A 7 18.01 -2.86 -30.09
CA ASN A 7 17.08 -3.75 -29.37
C ASN A 7 17.24 -3.58 -27.86
N PHE A 8 16.82 -2.44 -27.32
CA PHE A 8 16.95 -2.08 -25.91
C PHE A 8 16.29 -3.08 -24.94
N ALA A 9 15.38 -3.92 -25.39
CA ALA A 9 14.71 -4.91 -24.55
C ALA A 9 15.57 -6.18 -24.33
N GLN A 10 16.31 -6.61 -25.34
CA GLN A 10 17.14 -7.82 -25.27
C GLN A 10 18.46 -7.54 -24.54
N ASP A 11 19.10 -6.40 -24.84
CA ASP A 11 20.31 -5.96 -24.13
C ASP A 11 20.06 -5.73 -22.61
N ARG A 12 18.84 -5.31 -22.21
CA ARG A 12 18.51 -5.16 -20.79
C ARG A 12 18.36 -6.49 -20.07
N ALA A 13 17.85 -7.52 -20.72
CA ALA A 13 17.70 -8.85 -20.13
C ALA A 13 19.07 -9.47 -19.82
N ASP A 14 20.01 -9.37 -20.76
CA ASP A 14 21.35 -9.92 -20.62
C ASP A 14 22.20 -9.14 -19.57
N TYR A 15 22.05 -7.82 -19.48
CA TYR A 15 22.70 -7.01 -18.44
C TYR A 15 22.18 -7.28 -17.03
N GLN A 16 20.90 -7.62 -16.87
CA GLN A 16 20.31 -7.86 -15.56
C GLN A 16 20.79 -9.16 -14.90
N PHE A 17 21.09 -10.19 -15.66
CA PHE A 17 21.50 -11.49 -15.10
C PHE A 17 22.99 -11.58 -14.73
N LEU A 18 23.86 -10.84 -15.39
CA LEU A 18 25.31 -10.96 -15.21
C LEU A 18 25.88 -10.17 -14.02
N TYR A 19 25.10 -9.26 -13.40
CA TYR A 19 25.61 -8.36 -12.36
C TYR A 19 24.87 -8.41 -11.03
N THR A 20 23.72 -9.07 -10.94
CA THR A 20 22.90 -9.03 -9.69
C THR A 20 23.54 -9.83 -8.56
N GLU A 21 24.06 -11.02 -8.81
CA GLU A 21 24.71 -11.84 -7.79
C GLU A 21 25.97 -11.17 -7.25
N ASP A 22 26.80 -10.61 -8.14
CA ASP A 22 27.99 -9.86 -7.75
C ASP A 22 27.64 -8.60 -6.95
N LEU A 23 26.62 -7.86 -7.34
CA LEU A 23 26.15 -6.67 -6.62
C LEU A 23 25.57 -6.99 -5.26
N ILE A 24 24.83 -8.09 -5.11
CA ILE A 24 24.31 -8.55 -3.83
C ILE A 24 25.46 -8.94 -2.91
N SER A 25 26.44 -9.71 -3.40
CA SER A 25 27.63 -10.10 -2.64
C SER A 25 28.46 -8.90 -2.21
N GLN A 26 28.67 -7.92 -3.09
CA GLN A 26 29.33 -6.66 -2.76
C GLN A 26 28.55 -5.84 -1.72
N ASN A 27 27.20 -5.84 -1.81
CA ASN A 27 26.36 -5.15 -0.84
C ASN A 27 26.46 -5.77 0.56
N GLU A 28 26.62 -7.10 0.66
CA GLU A 28 26.73 -7.79 1.95
C GLU A 28 28.00 -7.40 2.73
N THR A 29 29.05 -7.06 2.05
CA THR A 29 30.38 -6.75 2.62
C THR A 29 30.75 -5.26 2.56
N GLY A 30 29.92 -4.43 1.94
CA GLY A 30 30.18 -3.00 1.78
C GLY A 30 30.04 -2.19 3.07
N ASP A 31 30.78 -1.10 3.20
CA ASP A 31 30.69 -0.17 4.34
C ASP A 31 29.31 0.50 4.42
N VAL A 32 28.70 0.77 3.27
CA VAL A 32 27.34 1.30 3.15
C VAL A 32 26.49 0.30 2.37
N ARG A 33 25.45 -0.21 3.00
CA ARG A 33 24.63 -1.30 2.47
C ARG A 33 23.19 -0.90 2.23
N CYS A 34 22.62 -1.37 1.13
CA CYS A 34 21.18 -1.42 0.92
C CYS A 34 20.62 -2.57 1.77
N ILE A 35 20.00 -2.25 2.89
CA ILE A 35 19.48 -3.24 3.86
C ILE A 35 18.04 -3.66 3.57
N GLY A 36 17.37 -3.03 2.63
CA GLY A 36 16.00 -3.35 2.27
C GLY A 36 15.60 -2.80 0.92
N MET A 37 15.01 -3.64 0.10
CA MET A 37 14.46 -3.27 -1.20
C MET A 37 12.98 -3.61 -1.26
N THR A 38 12.17 -2.63 -1.65
CA THR A 38 10.71 -2.79 -1.74
C THR A 38 10.27 -2.76 -3.19
N PHE A 39 9.53 -3.76 -3.59
CA PHE A 39 8.80 -3.78 -4.87
C PHE A 39 7.33 -3.43 -4.63
N GLU A 40 6.72 -2.75 -5.58
CA GLU A 40 5.29 -2.45 -5.60
C GLU A 40 4.67 -3.09 -6.85
N THR A 41 3.59 -3.86 -6.66
CA THR A 41 2.97 -4.59 -7.75
C THR A 41 1.46 -4.80 -7.51
N LYS A 42 0.79 -5.42 -8.49
CA LYS A 42 -0.60 -5.86 -8.38
C LYS A 42 -0.67 -7.36 -8.04
N PRO A 43 -1.77 -7.83 -7.41
CA PRO A 43 -1.95 -9.23 -7.07
C PRO A 43 -1.81 -10.20 -8.25
N ASP A 44 -2.33 -9.83 -9.41
CA ASP A 44 -2.29 -10.61 -10.66
C ASP A 44 -0.89 -10.67 -11.31
N TRP A 45 0.09 -9.98 -10.74
CA TRP A 45 1.51 -10.00 -11.13
C TRP A 45 2.42 -10.62 -10.09
N CYS A 46 1.86 -11.32 -9.10
CA CYS A 46 2.60 -12.06 -8.08
C CYS A 46 2.55 -13.56 -8.37
N GLU A 47 3.04 -13.96 -9.53
CA GLU A 47 3.27 -15.35 -9.89
C GLU A 47 4.70 -15.77 -9.49
N GLU A 48 4.97 -17.05 -9.45
CA GLU A 48 6.27 -17.61 -9.01
C GLU A 48 7.45 -16.98 -9.76
N GLU A 49 7.35 -16.83 -11.09
CA GLU A 49 8.40 -16.21 -11.91
C GLU A 49 8.72 -14.78 -11.48
N GLN A 50 7.70 -13.96 -11.21
CA GLN A 50 7.90 -12.58 -10.77
C GLN A 50 8.46 -12.51 -9.35
N ILE A 51 8.06 -13.44 -8.49
CA ILE A 51 8.58 -13.57 -7.12
C ILE A 51 10.06 -13.96 -7.17
N ASP A 52 10.44 -14.96 -7.96
CA ASP A 52 11.84 -15.36 -8.15
C ASP A 52 12.69 -14.18 -8.66
N ARG A 53 12.17 -13.39 -9.60
CA ARG A 53 12.86 -12.18 -10.07
C ARG A 53 13.06 -11.15 -8.97
N MET A 54 12.05 -10.92 -8.13
CA MET A 54 12.16 -9.99 -7.01
C MET A 54 13.17 -10.49 -5.95
N LEU A 55 13.22 -11.81 -5.69
CA LEU A 55 14.22 -12.43 -4.81
C LEU A 55 15.64 -12.27 -5.40
N ASN A 56 15.83 -12.59 -6.67
CA ASN A 56 17.11 -12.47 -7.36
C ASN A 56 17.64 -11.03 -7.40
N LEU A 57 16.76 -10.04 -7.32
CA LEU A 57 17.13 -8.62 -7.21
C LEU A 57 17.41 -8.17 -5.76
N GLY A 58 17.35 -9.07 -4.78
CA GLY A 58 17.56 -8.75 -3.38
C GLY A 58 16.35 -8.11 -2.70
N GLY A 59 15.15 -8.36 -3.22
CA GLY A 59 13.90 -7.87 -2.64
C GLY A 59 13.67 -8.38 -1.22
N THR A 60 13.24 -7.50 -0.33
CA THR A 60 12.96 -7.84 1.09
C THR A 60 11.51 -7.60 1.47
N LYS A 61 10.82 -6.75 0.72
CA LYS A 61 9.43 -6.39 0.95
C LYS A 61 8.70 -6.23 -0.38
N VAL A 62 7.43 -6.64 -0.41
CA VAL A 62 6.54 -6.37 -1.54
C VAL A 62 5.30 -5.65 -1.05
N GLU A 63 4.95 -4.57 -1.73
CA GLU A 63 3.71 -3.84 -1.52
C GLU A 63 2.72 -4.19 -2.62
N VAL A 64 1.57 -4.69 -2.21
CA VAL A 64 0.54 -5.24 -3.11
C VAL A 64 -0.66 -4.32 -3.15
N GLY A 65 -1.05 -3.93 -4.35
CA GLY A 65 -2.23 -3.10 -4.59
C GLY A 65 -3.54 -3.89 -4.47
N VAL A 66 -3.90 -4.34 -3.26
CA VAL A 66 -5.15 -5.07 -2.97
C VAL A 66 -6.38 -4.20 -3.22
N GLN A 67 -6.36 -2.96 -2.73
CA GLN A 67 -7.33 -1.89 -2.85
C GLN A 67 -8.57 -2.10 -1.98
N THR A 68 -9.27 -3.23 -2.08
CA THR A 68 -10.45 -3.62 -1.30
C THR A 68 -10.60 -5.14 -1.28
N THR A 69 -11.32 -5.67 -0.30
CA THR A 69 -11.70 -7.08 -0.21
C THR A 69 -13.08 -7.38 -0.83
N TYR A 70 -13.62 -6.45 -1.59
CA TYR A 70 -14.89 -6.60 -2.29
C TYR A 70 -14.65 -6.79 -3.79
N ASP A 71 -14.96 -8.00 -4.28
CA ASP A 71 -14.72 -8.37 -5.69
C ASP A 71 -15.55 -7.53 -6.65
N GLU A 72 -16.78 -7.19 -6.30
CA GLU A 72 -17.66 -6.31 -7.07
C GLU A 72 -17.08 -4.91 -7.26
N ILE A 73 -16.39 -4.37 -6.26
CA ILE A 73 -15.72 -3.07 -6.35
C ILE A 73 -14.49 -3.18 -7.24
N ASN A 74 -13.64 -4.20 -7.03
CA ASN A 74 -12.47 -4.43 -7.88
C ASN A 74 -12.88 -4.63 -9.35
N GLN A 75 -13.96 -5.36 -9.61
CA GLN A 75 -14.49 -5.55 -10.95
C GLN A 75 -15.03 -4.24 -11.57
N ALA A 76 -15.80 -3.46 -10.79
CA ALA A 76 -16.32 -2.16 -11.22
C ALA A 76 -15.18 -1.17 -11.53
N MET A 77 -14.07 -1.27 -10.82
CA MET A 77 -12.87 -0.45 -11.03
C MET A 77 -11.90 -1.01 -12.07
N HIS A 78 -12.24 -2.13 -12.72
CA HIS A 78 -11.43 -2.82 -13.74
C HIS A 78 -10.01 -3.13 -13.26
N ARG A 79 -9.87 -3.63 -12.02
CA ARG A 79 -8.55 -3.90 -11.42
C ARG A 79 -7.82 -5.10 -12.06
N GLY A 80 -8.55 -6.03 -12.66
CA GLY A 80 -8.00 -7.25 -13.27
C GLY A 80 -7.66 -8.34 -12.24
N HIS A 81 -7.95 -8.12 -10.95
CA HIS A 81 -7.82 -9.10 -9.87
C HIS A 81 -8.96 -8.97 -8.87
N GLY A 82 -9.17 -10.01 -8.10
CA GLY A 82 -10.11 -10.07 -6.99
C GLY A 82 -9.44 -10.54 -5.70
N THR A 83 -10.27 -10.94 -4.75
CA THR A 83 -9.83 -11.46 -3.44
C THR A 83 -9.02 -12.75 -3.59
N LYS A 84 -9.39 -13.62 -4.54
CA LYS A 84 -8.68 -14.88 -4.80
C LYS A 84 -7.23 -14.65 -5.19
N GLU A 85 -6.98 -13.78 -6.16
CA GLU A 85 -5.63 -13.40 -6.62
C GLU A 85 -4.85 -12.70 -5.50
N SER A 86 -5.52 -11.83 -4.74
CA SER A 86 -4.91 -11.10 -3.64
C SER A 86 -4.46 -12.03 -2.50
N LYS A 87 -5.28 -12.99 -2.09
CA LYS A 87 -4.93 -14.01 -1.08
C LYS A 87 -3.82 -14.92 -1.57
N ARG A 88 -3.88 -15.39 -2.84
CA ARG A 88 -2.83 -16.18 -3.44
C ARG A 88 -1.50 -15.43 -3.46
N ALA A 89 -1.49 -14.19 -3.92
CA ALA A 89 -0.30 -13.33 -3.93
C ALA A 89 0.30 -13.18 -2.52
N ASN A 90 -0.55 -12.87 -1.53
CA ASN A 90 -0.12 -12.76 -0.13
C ASN A 90 0.53 -14.05 0.36
N LYS A 91 -0.10 -15.20 0.10
CA LYS A 91 0.45 -16.50 0.50
C LYS A 91 1.82 -16.77 -0.14
N LEU A 92 1.93 -16.64 -1.47
CA LEU A 92 3.18 -16.90 -2.19
C LEU A 92 4.32 -15.97 -1.72
N LEU A 93 4.05 -14.69 -1.54
CA LEU A 93 5.03 -13.73 -1.07
C LEU A 93 5.51 -14.04 0.35
N ARG A 94 4.61 -14.42 1.25
CA ARG A 94 4.97 -14.80 2.62
C ARG A 94 5.73 -16.11 2.68
N ASP A 95 5.32 -17.11 1.92
CA ASP A 95 6.02 -18.39 1.82
C ASP A 95 7.44 -18.21 1.25
N SER A 96 7.66 -17.19 0.42
CA SER A 96 8.96 -16.80 -0.13
C SER A 96 9.80 -15.91 0.80
N GLY A 97 9.32 -15.61 2.01
CA GLY A 97 10.05 -14.85 3.03
C GLY A 97 9.95 -13.32 2.93
N PHE A 98 9.16 -12.77 2.01
CA PHE A 98 8.94 -11.33 1.95
C PHE A 98 8.14 -10.80 3.12
N LYS A 99 8.43 -9.57 3.51
CA LYS A 99 7.48 -8.74 4.23
C LYS A 99 6.44 -8.20 3.26
N VAL A 100 5.16 -8.28 3.63
CA VAL A 100 4.05 -7.91 2.74
C VAL A 100 3.32 -6.68 3.24
N GLY A 101 3.18 -5.69 2.36
CA GLY A 101 2.38 -4.50 2.60
C GLY A 101 1.15 -4.45 1.69
N PHE A 102 0.02 -4.00 2.23
CA PHE A 102 -1.18 -3.78 1.42
C PHE A 102 -1.42 -2.29 1.19
N HIS A 103 -1.78 -1.96 -0.04
CA HIS A 103 -2.38 -0.68 -0.36
C HIS A 103 -3.90 -0.86 -0.38
N MET A 104 -4.60 -0.13 0.50
CA MET A 104 -6.05 -0.14 0.61
C MET A 104 -6.60 1.23 0.22
N MET A 105 -7.73 1.22 -0.49
CA MET A 105 -8.34 2.44 -1.03
C MET A 105 -9.80 2.57 -0.59
N PRO A 106 -10.07 3.06 0.63
CA PRO A 106 -11.45 3.33 1.06
C PRO A 106 -12.09 4.42 0.20
N GLY A 107 -13.42 4.36 0.09
CA GLY A 107 -14.22 5.33 -0.65
C GLY A 107 -14.16 5.19 -2.16
N GLN A 108 -13.90 3.98 -2.70
CA GLN A 108 -14.05 3.74 -4.14
C GLN A 108 -15.53 3.82 -4.56
N PRO A 109 -15.82 4.13 -5.85
CA PRO A 109 -17.19 4.11 -6.37
C PRO A 109 -17.94 2.83 -6.02
N GLY A 110 -19.10 2.98 -5.37
CA GLY A 110 -19.94 1.86 -4.91
C GLY A 110 -19.64 1.37 -3.50
N MET A 111 -18.61 1.88 -2.81
CA MET A 111 -18.38 1.58 -1.39
C MET A 111 -19.21 2.46 -0.48
N THR A 112 -19.77 1.88 0.58
CA THR A 112 -20.29 2.60 1.75
C THR A 112 -19.20 2.81 2.80
N GLU A 113 -19.42 3.69 3.77
CA GLU A 113 -18.50 3.88 4.90
C GLU A 113 -18.30 2.58 5.70
N GLU A 114 -19.37 1.83 5.93
CA GLU A 114 -19.30 0.52 6.55
C GLU A 114 -18.44 -0.47 5.77
N MET A 115 -18.54 -0.50 4.44
CA MET A 115 -17.67 -1.32 3.59
C MET A 115 -16.20 -0.91 3.72
N CYS A 116 -15.93 0.39 3.82
CA CYS A 116 -14.56 0.89 4.03
C CYS A 116 -13.95 0.38 5.33
N ILE A 117 -14.72 0.31 6.40
CA ILE A 117 -14.28 -0.17 7.71
C ILE A 117 -14.16 -1.70 7.72
N ASN A 118 -15.15 -2.39 7.17
CA ASN A 118 -15.20 -3.87 7.11
C ASN A 118 -14.06 -4.46 6.27
N ASP A 119 -13.53 -3.74 5.27
CA ASP A 119 -12.32 -4.13 4.56
C ASP A 119 -11.16 -4.42 5.53
N PHE A 120 -10.99 -3.55 6.53
CA PHE A 120 -9.90 -3.69 7.50
C PHE A 120 -10.19 -4.76 8.56
N ASP A 121 -11.43 -4.90 8.98
CA ASP A 121 -11.82 -6.01 9.85
C ASP A 121 -11.51 -7.36 9.18
N ARG A 122 -11.78 -7.50 7.89
CA ARG A 122 -11.46 -8.70 7.11
C ARG A 122 -9.95 -8.95 7.01
N ILE A 123 -9.16 -7.95 6.62
CA ILE A 123 -7.71 -8.16 6.45
C ILE A 123 -6.97 -8.41 7.76
N PHE A 124 -7.55 -8.05 8.91
CA PHE A 124 -6.96 -8.31 10.22
C PHE A 124 -7.45 -9.60 10.89
N SER A 125 -8.67 -10.05 10.61
CA SER A 125 -9.25 -11.25 11.21
C SER A 125 -8.96 -12.53 10.42
N ASP A 126 -9.08 -12.49 9.10
CA ASP A 126 -8.89 -13.65 8.24
C ASP A 126 -7.38 -13.98 8.07
N PRO A 127 -6.94 -15.21 8.40
CA PRO A 127 -5.55 -15.61 8.36
C PRO A 127 -4.91 -15.58 6.96
N GLU A 128 -5.70 -15.62 5.89
CA GLU A 128 -5.20 -15.54 4.52
C GLU A 128 -4.75 -14.14 4.11
N TRP A 129 -5.10 -13.11 4.91
CA TRP A 129 -4.70 -11.73 4.68
C TRP A 129 -3.50 -11.32 5.57
N LYS A 130 -3.71 -10.72 6.69
CA LYS A 130 -2.75 -10.32 7.73
C LYS A 130 -1.45 -9.70 7.22
N PRO A 131 -1.50 -8.49 6.61
CA PRO A 131 -0.31 -7.82 6.10
C PRO A 131 0.63 -7.36 7.24
N ASP A 132 1.95 -7.29 6.97
CA ASP A 132 2.93 -6.68 7.89
C ASP A 132 2.87 -5.14 7.86
N TYR A 133 2.59 -4.58 6.68
CA TYR A 133 2.54 -3.13 6.44
C TYR A 133 1.23 -2.72 5.80
N LEU A 134 0.84 -1.49 6.06
CA LEU A 134 -0.40 -0.95 5.54
C LEU A 134 -0.20 0.49 5.05
N LYS A 135 -0.73 0.77 3.86
CA LYS A 135 -0.96 2.10 3.35
C LYS A 135 -2.44 2.29 3.08
N ILE A 136 -3.01 3.37 3.58
CA ILE A 136 -4.43 3.70 3.39
C ILE A 136 -4.49 4.95 2.51
N TYR A 137 -5.08 4.82 1.34
CA TYR A 137 -5.19 5.88 0.36
C TYR A 137 -6.66 6.13 0.02
N PRO A 138 -7.37 7.02 0.73
CA PRO A 138 -8.73 7.39 0.32
C PRO A 138 -8.77 7.73 -1.17
N THR A 139 -9.82 7.28 -1.82
CA THR A 139 -9.97 7.45 -3.26
C THR A 139 -10.10 8.91 -3.62
N LEU A 140 -9.27 9.37 -4.54
CA LEU A 140 -9.26 10.75 -5.04
C LEU A 140 -9.81 10.81 -6.46
N VAL A 141 -10.45 11.93 -6.78
CA VAL A 141 -10.87 12.26 -8.14
C VAL A 141 -9.72 12.98 -8.83
N VAL A 142 -9.09 12.32 -9.80
CA VAL A 142 -7.98 12.87 -10.57
C VAL A 142 -8.37 12.92 -12.04
N LYS A 143 -8.14 14.05 -12.70
CA LYS A 143 -8.47 14.27 -14.11
C LYS A 143 -7.88 13.18 -15.01
N GLY A 144 -8.68 12.73 -15.98
CA GLY A 144 -8.27 11.67 -16.92
C GLY A 144 -8.41 10.24 -16.37
N THR A 145 -9.01 10.07 -15.18
CA THR A 145 -9.33 8.75 -14.63
C THR A 145 -10.81 8.44 -14.82
N ARG A 146 -11.18 7.14 -14.81
CA ARG A 146 -12.57 6.70 -14.81
C ARG A 146 -13.36 7.26 -13.64
N VAL A 147 -12.76 7.38 -12.46
CA VAL A 147 -13.39 7.97 -11.27
C VAL A 147 -13.78 9.41 -11.54
N TYR A 148 -12.94 10.17 -12.23
CA TYR A 148 -13.25 11.54 -12.66
C TYR A 148 -14.49 11.60 -13.58
N ASP A 149 -14.58 10.67 -14.54
CA ASP A 149 -15.73 10.62 -15.47
C ASP A 149 -17.03 10.28 -14.71
N MET A 150 -16.97 9.33 -13.76
CA MET A 150 -18.11 8.98 -12.90
C MET A 150 -18.56 10.17 -12.03
N TRP A 151 -17.62 10.87 -11.44
CA TRP A 151 -17.88 12.06 -10.64
C TRP A 151 -18.52 13.18 -11.48
N LYS A 152 -17.97 13.49 -12.65
CA LYS A 152 -18.56 14.48 -13.58
C LYS A 152 -19.97 14.13 -14.01
N GLN A 153 -20.32 12.85 -14.09
CA GLN A 153 -21.67 12.37 -14.41
C GLN A 153 -22.60 12.31 -13.18
N GLY A 154 -22.15 12.71 -11.99
CA GLY A 154 -22.93 12.63 -10.76
C GLY A 154 -23.19 11.21 -10.28
N LYS A 155 -22.40 10.22 -10.76
CA LYS A 155 -22.52 8.80 -10.39
C LYS A 155 -21.63 8.38 -9.23
N TYR A 156 -20.79 9.27 -8.76
CA TYR A 156 -19.86 9.05 -7.68
C TYR A 156 -19.64 10.34 -6.90
N GLU A 157 -19.64 10.23 -5.58
CA GLU A 157 -19.26 11.30 -4.66
C GLU A 157 -18.07 10.80 -3.81
N PRO A 158 -16.93 11.49 -3.85
CA PRO A 158 -15.75 11.09 -3.07
C PRO A 158 -15.94 11.44 -1.59
N LEU A 159 -15.25 10.72 -0.71
CA LEU A 159 -15.20 11.05 0.72
C LEU A 159 -14.65 12.47 0.91
N ASP A 160 -15.28 13.26 1.73
CA ASP A 160 -14.73 14.52 2.19
C ASP A 160 -13.64 14.31 3.26
N ASN A 161 -13.03 15.40 3.74
CA ASN A 161 -11.94 15.32 4.70
C ASN A 161 -12.38 14.77 6.06
N ASP A 162 -13.56 15.15 6.52
CA ASP A 162 -14.03 14.86 7.87
C ASP A 162 -14.54 13.42 7.94
N THR A 163 -15.35 12.98 6.99
CA THR A 163 -15.76 11.57 6.83
C THR A 163 -14.55 10.64 6.67
N ALA A 164 -13.57 11.03 5.85
CA ALA A 164 -12.36 10.22 5.70
C ALA A 164 -11.53 10.16 6.98
N ALA A 165 -11.46 11.24 7.76
CA ALA A 165 -10.78 11.27 9.04
C ALA A 165 -11.44 10.35 10.07
N GLU A 166 -12.77 10.33 10.13
CA GLU A 166 -13.56 9.46 11.00
C GLU A 166 -13.37 7.99 10.65
N ILE A 167 -13.53 7.61 9.38
CA ILE A 167 -13.29 6.25 8.89
C ILE A 167 -11.85 5.79 9.24
N ILE A 168 -10.84 6.64 9.00
CA ILE A 168 -9.45 6.29 9.29
C ILE A 168 -9.20 6.20 10.80
N ALA A 169 -9.83 7.03 11.61
CA ALA A 169 -9.75 6.96 13.07
C ALA A 169 -10.26 5.60 13.58
N GLU A 170 -11.42 5.17 13.11
CA GLU A 170 -11.97 3.86 13.44
C GLU A 170 -11.07 2.72 12.96
N ILE A 171 -10.61 2.75 11.71
CA ILE A 171 -9.66 1.77 11.19
C ILE A 171 -8.40 1.71 12.07
N LYS A 172 -7.83 2.85 12.45
CA LYS A 172 -6.63 2.91 13.29
C LYS A 172 -6.82 2.27 14.66
N SER A 173 -8.01 2.36 15.24
CA SER A 173 -8.31 1.73 16.54
C SER A 173 -8.30 0.20 16.49
N LYS A 174 -8.48 -0.38 15.29
CA LYS A 174 -8.55 -1.82 15.04
C LYS A 174 -7.22 -2.41 14.54
N ILE A 175 -6.21 -1.60 14.23
CA ILE A 175 -4.93 -2.09 13.65
C ILE A 175 -4.18 -2.94 14.68
N PRO A 176 -3.85 -4.22 14.35
CA PRO A 176 -3.09 -5.09 15.23
C PRO A 176 -1.69 -4.57 15.53
N LYS A 177 -1.16 -4.91 16.71
CA LYS A 177 0.17 -4.47 17.18
C LYS A 177 1.35 -4.84 16.26
N TYR A 178 1.21 -5.91 15.46
CA TYR A 178 2.26 -6.35 14.54
C TYR A 178 2.25 -5.60 13.20
N VAL A 179 1.19 -4.86 12.88
CA VAL A 179 1.07 -4.10 11.63
C VAL A 179 1.73 -2.73 11.76
N ARG A 180 2.46 -2.31 10.74
CA ARG A 180 2.96 -0.94 10.63
C ARG A 180 2.12 -0.13 9.65
N LEU A 181 1.35 0.84 10.14
CA LEU A 181 0.67 1.81 9.28
C LEU A 181 1.68 2.83 8.75
N GLN A 182 2.20 2.60 7.55
CA GLN A 182 3.24 3.42 6.94
C GLN A 182 2.71 4.80 6.51
N ARG A 183 1.58 4.81 5.80
CA ARG A 183 1.05 6.02 5.17
C ARG A 183 -0.48 6.04 5.24
N VAL A 184 -1.07 7.23 5.40
CA VAL A 184 -2.53 7.49 5.46
C VAL A 184 -2.89 8.44 4.36
N GLN A 185 -2.30 8.70 3.38
CA GLN A 185 -2.66 9.54 2.24
C GLN A 185 -1.58 9.39 1.16
N ARG A 186 -2.01 9.47 -0.09
CA ARG A 186 -1.09 9.46 -1.21
C ARG A 186 -0.52 10.86 -1.46
N ASP A 187 0.76 10.94 -1.82
CA ASP A 187 1.39 12.19 -2.23
C ASP A 187 0.97 12.52 -3.68
N ILE A 188 -0.19 13.13 -3.83
CA ILE A 188 -0.65 13.71 -5.10
C ILE A 188 -0.66 15.23 -4.89
N PRO A 189 -0.06 16.02 -5.79
CA PRO A 189 -0.14 17.46 -5.71
C PRO A 189 -1.60 17.92 -5.66
N ALA A 190 -1.91 18.88 -4.78
CA ALA A 190 -3.28 19.34 -4.58
C ALA A 190 -3.92 19.86 -5.89
N ASP A 191 -3.14 20.45 -6.76
CA ASP A 191 -3.57 20.98 -8.07
C ASP A 191 -4.08 19.87 -9.03
N ASN A 192 -3.76 18.61 -8.75
CA ASN A 192 -4.23 17.46 -9.53
C ASN A 192 -5.47 16.80 -8.95
N ILE A 193 -5.95 17.25 -7.77
CA ILE A 193 -7.10 16.66 -7.08
C ILE A 193 -8.34 17.50 -7.40
N GLU A 194 -9.29 16.92 -8.11
CA GLU A 194 -10.56 17.54 -8.50
C GLU A 194 -11.67 17.30 -7.46
N GLY A 195 -11.52 16.28 -6.61
CA GLY A 195 -12.46 15.94 -5.54
C GLY A 195 -11.89 14.88 -4.59
N GLY A 196 -12.47 14.81 -3.39
CA GLY A 196 -12.03 13.93 -2.32
C GLY A 196 -11.15 14.64 -1.29
N VAL A 197 -10.31 13.88 -0.60
CA VAL A 197 -9.45 14.38 0.48
C VAL A 197 -8.32 15.23 -0.09
N TRP A 198 -8.40 16.53 0.06
CA TRP A 198 -7.38 17.48 -0.41
C TRP A 198 -6.43 17.97 0.69
N LYS A 199 -6.81 17.82 1.97
CA LYS A 199 -5.96 18.22 3.11
C LYS A 199 -4.80 17.24 3.26
N SER A 200 -3.57 17.73 3.26
CA SER A 200 -2.34 16.92 3.39
C SER A 200 -2.12 16.34 4.80
N ASN A 201 -2.84 16.81 5.80
CA ASN A 201 -2.72 16.44 7.21
C ASN A 201 -3.78 15.42 7.69
N LEU A 202 -4.32 14.59 6.80
CA LEU A 202 -5.39 13.63 7.11
C LEU A 202 -5.06 12.73 8.31
N ARG A 203 -3.79 12.31 8.47
CA ARG A 203 -3.36 11.53 9.65
C ARG A 203 -3.56 12.29 10.96
N GLN A 204 -3.36 13.60 10.97
CA GLN A 204 -3.55 14.45 12.15
C GLN A 204 -5.04 14.61 12.46
N LEU A 205 -5.87 14.85 11.43
CA LEU A 205 -7.32 14.89 11.58
C LEU A 205 -7.85 13.58 12.16
N ALA A 206 -7.47 12.44 11.61
CA ALA A 206 -7.84 11.14 12.16
C ALA A 206 -7.35 10.93 13.60
N SER A 207 -6.22 11.53 14.01
CA SER A 207 -5.76 11.46 15.39
C SER A 207 -6.61 12.31 16.34
N GLN A 208 -7.10 13.46 15.88
CA GLN A 208 -8.06 14.27 16.64
C GLN A 208 -9.40 13.53 16.84
N GLU A 209 -9.90 12.88 15.78
CA GLU A 209 -11.12 12.05 15.90
C GLU A 209 -10.92 10.88 16.87
N MET A 210 -9.76 10.25 16.86
CA MET A 210 -9.44 9.21 17.85
C MET A 210 -9.49 9.74 19.29
N GLU A 211 -8.98 10.96 19.53
CA GLU A 211 -9.04 11.61 20.86
C GLU A 211 -10.49 11.88 21.27
N ASN A 212 -11.33 12.40 20.35
CA ASN A 212 -12.75 12.65 20.57
C ASN A 212 -13.52 11.39 21.01
N HIS A 213 -13.16 10.24 20.43
CA HIS A 213 -13.78 8.94 20.74
C HIS A 213 -13.05 8.15 21.85
N SER A 214 -11.97 8.68 22.41
CA SER A 214 -11.11 7.96 23.36
C SER A 214 -10.54 6.65 22.78
N TRP A 215 -10.28 6.62 21.49
CA TRP A 215 -9.67 5.50 20.79
C TRP A 215 -8.15 5.60 20.78
N THR A 216 -7.47 4.45 20.78
CA THR A 216 -6.00 4.37 20.69
C THR A 216 -5.57 3.52 19.50
N CYS A 217 -4.39 3.79 18.96
CA CYS A 217 -3.80 2.99 17.90
C CYS A 217 -2.49 2.36 18.38
N ASP A 218 -2.48 1.03 18.42
CA ASP A 218 -1.34 0.23 18.90
C ASP A 218 -0.42 -0.27 17.75
N CYS A 219 -0.54 0.26 16.54
CA CYS A 219 0.32 -0.15 15.44
C CYS A 219 1.80 0.19 15.70
N ILE A 220 2.73 -0.48 15.03
CA ILE A 220 4.19 -0.27 15.22
C ILE A 220 4.56 1.22 15.12
N ARG A 221 4.02 1.93 14.12
CA ARG A 221 4.33 3.35 13.95
C ARG A 221 3.85 4.25 15.09
N CYS A 222 2.69 3.95 15.68
CA CYS A 222 2.16 4.76 16.79
C CYS A 222 2.91 4.50 18.10
N ARG A 223 3.56 3.35 18.23
CA ARG A 223 4.39 2.97 19.37
C ARG A 223 5.89 3.27 19.16
N GLU A 224 6.24 3.86 18.03
CA GLU A 224 7.62 4.22 17.71
C GLU A 224 8.09 5.38 18.60
N ILE A 225 9.24 5.21 19.20
CA ILE A 225 9.84 6.22 20.12
C ILE A 225 10.18 7.52 19.37
N GLY A 226 10.45 7.43 18.07
CA GLY A 226 10.81 8.57 17.24
C GLY A 226 12.16 9.17 17.65
N LYS A 227 12.14 10.46 18.02
CA LYS A 227 13.32 11.21 18.43
C LYS A 227 13.45 11.34 19.97
N ALA A 228 12.63 10.64 20.73
CA ALA A 228 12.72 10.67 22.18
C ALA A 228 14.02 10.01 22.65
N GLU A 229 14.68 10.62 23.64
CA GLU A 229 15.81 9.99 24.32
C GLU A 229 15.28 8.85 25.19
N VAL A 230 15.90 7.68 25.04
CA VAL A 230 15.55 6.47 25.79
C VAL A 230 16.71 6.10 26.70
N THR A 231 16.45 5.95 27.98
CA THR A 231 17.42 5.42 28.90
C THR A 231 17.34 3.89 28.98
N PRO A 232 18.44 3.17 29.32
CA PRO A 232 18.43 1.71 29.41
C PRO A 232 17.34 1.15 30.34
N ASN A 233 16.93 1.91 31.36
CA ASN A 233 15.87 1.50 32.30
C ASN A 233 14.44 1.62 31.74
N GLN A 234 14.27 2.12 30.52
CA GLN A 234 12.99 2.25 29.84
C GLN A 234 12.79 1.17 28.74
N LEU A 235 13.78 0.32 28.54
CA LEU A 235 13.75 -0.85 27.64
C LEU A 235 13.39 -2.11 28.43
#